data_35140eab026367d731f4c6f7a571970c
#
_entry.id   35140eab026367d731f4c6f7a571970c
#
_cell.length_a   1.000
_cell.length_b   1.000
_cell.length_c   1.000
_cell.angle_alpha   90.00
_cell.angle_beta   90.00
_cell.angle_gamma   90.00
#
_symmetry.space_group_name_H-M   'P 1'
#
loop_
_entity.id
_entity.type
_entity.pdbx_description
1 polymer ?
#
loop_
_entity_poly.entity_id
_entity_poly.type
_entity_poly.pdbx_seq_one_letter_code
_entity_poly.pdbx_strand_id
1 'polypeptide(L)'
;FFFQAHDAIRDSVASRGLGDVYKRQDWYILAAFFITLLSIGFWASKKAGKSVNEFFLSGRNMPWWLLGISMVATTFSADTPNLVTDIVRTNGVSGNWVWWAFLLTGMLTVLVYAKLWRRSEVLTDLEFYELRYGGKGAAFLRGFRAVYLGVFFNIMIMATVCLAAIKIGGVMLGLEPEETLIIACSVAVMYSSIGGLKSVIMTDFFQFTLAMVATFWAAAVIVNLPQVGGLDNLINHPDIVPKLDLIPDISNTEVFLTIFLLPLALQWWSVWYPGAEPGGGGYVAQRMLSAKNENHAVWATLLFNFMHYAIRPWPWILVALASLIVFPNLDDLQLAFPDIDSSVIGHDLAYPAMMTLLPSGLLGLLLASLAAAFMSTIASHLNWGSSYAVSY
;
A
#
# COMPACT_ATOMS: atom_id res chain seq x y z
N PHE A 1 -34.56 -9.50 15.90
CA PHE A 1 -34.17 -8.83 14.65
C PHE A 1 -32.66 -8.90 14.42
N PHE A 2 -31.81 -8.69 15.43
CA PHE A 2 -30.35 -8.80 15.30
C PHE A 2 -29.86 -10.21 14.97
N PHE A 3 -30.40 -11.23 15.57
CA PHE A 3 -30.04 -12.62 15.30
C PHE A 3 -30.38 -13.08 13.87
N GLN A 4 -31.49 -12.61 13.29
CA GLN A 4 -31.87 -12.94 11.91
C GLN A 4 -30.98 -12.32 10.84
N ALA A 5 -30.39 -11.13 11.10
CA ALA A 5 -29.45 -10.50 10.17
C ALA A 5 -28.09 -11.23 10.16
N HIS A 6 -27.62 -11.70 11.32
CA HIS A 6 -26.40 -12.50 11.44
C HIS A 6 -26.51 -13.85 10.71
N ASP A 7 -27.64 -14.53 10.86
CA ASP A 7 -27.92 -15.81 10.17
C ASP A 7 -28.01 -15.59 8.64
N ALA A 8 -28.59 -14.50 8.19
CA ALA A 8 -28.69 -14.17 6.76
C ALA A 8 -27.33 -13.89 6.10
N ILE A 9 -26.37 -13.30 6.84
CA ILE A 9 -24.99 -13.09 6.35
C ILE A 9 -24.26 -14.44 6.31
N ARG A 10 -24.36 -15.22 7.39
CA ARG A 10 -23.78 -16.56 7.48
C ARG A 10 -24.25 -17.46 6.35
N ASP A 11 -25.55 -17.46 6.06
CA ASP A 11 -26.13 -18.24 4.97
C ASP A 11 -25.77 -17.65 3.58
N SER A 12 -25.55 -16.33 3.47
CA SER A 12 -25.22 -15.71 2.19
C SER A 12 -23.72 -15.85 1.83
N VAL A 13 -22.83 -15.92 2.79
CA VAL A 13 -21.37 -16.06 2.56
C VAL A 13 -20.98 -17.54 2.57
N ALA A 14 -21.42 -18.31 3.56
CA ALA A 14 -21.10 -19.74 3.69
C ALA A 14 -21.84 -20.64 2.68
N SER A 15 -22.99 -20.22 2.15
CA SER A 15 -23.74 -20.98 1.12
C SER A 15 -23.34 -20.66 -0.32
N ARG A 16 -22.60 -19.57 -0.54
CA ARG A 16 -22.03 -19.28 -1.85
C ARG A 16 -20.64 -19.90 -1.93
N GLY A 17 -20.54 -21.07 -2.57
CA GLY A 17 -19.22 -21.54 -2.98
C GLY A 17 -18.50 -20.39 -3.71
N LEU A 18 -17.20 -20.21 -3.47
CA LEU A 18 -16.39 -19.11 -4.03
C LEU A 18 -16.58 -18.93 -5.54
N GLY A 19 -16.93 -19.99 -6.27
CA GLY A 19 -17.29 -19.95 -7.69
C GLY A 19 -18.56 -19.15 -8.04
N ASP A 20 -19.47 -18.95 -7.08
CA ASP A 20 -20.71 -18.19 -7.29
C ASP A 20 -20.59 -16.71 -6.91
N VAL A 21 -19.52 -16.32 -6.21
CA VAL A 21 -19.24 -14.93 -5.80
C VAL A 21 -18.82 -14.09 -7.01
N TYR A 22 -17.98 -14.65 -7.88
CA TYR A 22 -17.48 -13.96 -9.08
C TYR A 22 -18.31 -14.27 -10.31
N LYS A 23 -18.85 -13.22 -10.94
CA LYS A 23 -19.55 -13.32 -12.21
C LYS A 23 -18.59 -13.09 -13.38
N ARG A 24 -19.01 -13.45 -14.60
CA ARG A 24 -18.20 -13.26 -15.82
C ARG A 24 -17.69 -11.82 -15.99
N GLN A 25 -18.45 -10.82 -15.55
CA GLN A 25 -18.08 -9.41 -15.63
C GLN A 25 -16.86 -9.07 -14.77
N ASP A 26 -16.69 -9.70 -13.60
CA ASP A 26 -15.54 -9.47 -12.72
C ASP A 26 -14.25 -9.95 -13.39
N TRP A 27 -14.29 -11.12 -14.04
CA TRP A 27 -13.18 -11.65 -14.83
C TRP A 27 -12.85 -10.80 -16.04
N TYR A 28 -13.87 -10.21 -16.73
CA TYR A 28 -13.62 -9.29 -17.85
C TYR A 28 -12.95 -8.00 -17.38
N ILE A 29 -13.33 -7.47 -16.21
CA ILE A 29 -12.69 -6.28 -15.63
C ILE A 29 -11.23 -6.58 -15.31
N LEU A 30 -10.96 -7.72 -14.65
CA LEU A 30 -9.61 -8.15 -14.32
C LEU A 30 -8.75 -8.35 -15.57
N ALA A 31 -9.28 -9.01 -16.60
CA ALA A 31 -8.58 -9.19 -17.88
C ALA A 31 -8.29 -7.83 -18.56
N ALA A 32 -9.28 -6.93 -18.62
CA ALA A 32 -9.11 -5.59 -19.17
C ALA A 32 -8.05 -4.78 -18.42
N PHE A 33 -8.01 -4.90 -17.08
CA PHE A 33 -6.97 -4.29 -16.26
C PHE A 33 -5.57 -4.78 -16.67
N PHE A 34 -5.34 -6.10 -16.74
CA PHE A 34 -4.03 -6.65 -17.10
C PHE A 34 -3.61 -6.29 -18.53
N ILE A 35 -4.54 -6.34 -19.50
CA ILE A 35 -4.27 -5.92 -20.89
C ILE A 35 -3.84 -4.45 -20.94
N THR A 36 -4.56 -3.58 -20.24
CA THR A 36 -4.24 -2.15 -20.19
C THR A 36 -2.89 -1.91 -19.55
N LEU A 37 -2.61 -2.57 -18.42
CA LEU A 37 -1.35 -2.46 -17.69
C LEU A 37 -0.16 -2.88 -18.55
N LEU A 38 -0.24 -4.06 -19.18
CA LEU A 38 0.81 -4.56 -20.06
C LEU A 38 1.01 -3.64 -21.27
N SER A 39 -0.06 -3.12 -21.85
CA SER A 39 0.01 -2.17 -22.97
C SER A 39 0.75 -0.89 -22.60
N ILE A 40 0.45 -0.30 -21.43
CA ILE A 40 1.15 0.87 -20.89
C ILE A 40 2.62 0.53 -20.63
N GLY A 41 2.88 -0.61 -20.00
CA GLY A 41 4.22 -1.11 -19.71
C GLY A 41 5.08 -1.24 -20.97
N PHE A 42 4.59 -1.92 -21.98
CA PHE A 42 5.28 -2.07 -23.27
C PHE A 42 5.49 -0.73 -24.00
N TRP A 43 4.50 0.15 -23.98
CA TRP A 43 4.64 1.46 -24.58
C TRP A 43 5.73 2.30 -23.90
N ALA A 44 5.74 2.31 -22.58
CA ALA A 44 6.69 3.08 -21.78
C ALA A 44 8.13 2.51 -21.83
N SER A 45 8.27 1.20 -22.04
CA SER A 45 9.57 0.49 -22.05
C SER A 45 10.48 0.82 -23.23
N LYS A 46 9.95 1.37 -24.32
CA LYS A 46 10.70 1.61 -25.57
C LYS A 46 11.98 2.42 -25.43
N LYS A 47 12.16 3.20 -24.37
CA LYS A 47 13.34 3.98 -24.08
C LYS A 47 14.22 3.41 -22.96
N ALA A 48 13.70 2.48 -22.16
CA ALA A 48 14.36 1.98 -20.96
C ALA A 48 15.74 1.35 -21.24
N GLY A 49 15.88 0.60 -22.32
CA GLY A 49 17.13 -0.09 -22.68
C GLY A 49 18.27 0.79 -23.21
N LYS A 50 18.09 2.12 -23.30
CA LYS A 50 19.10 3.00 -23.92
C LYS A 50 20.30 3.32 -23.02
N SER A 51 20.11 3.43 -21.72
CA SER A 51 21.15 3.69 -20.74
C SER A 51 20.68 3.37 -19.32
N VAL A 52 21.64 3.22 -18.39
CA VAL A 52 21.38 3.04 -16.94
C VAL A 52 20.53 4.19 -16.38
N ASN A 53 20.82 5.44 -16.80
CA ASN A 53 20.06 6.62 -16.39
C ASN A 53 18.62 6.61 -16.93
N GLU A 54 18.40 6.15 -18.16
CA GLU A 54 17.03 5.97 -18.68
C GLU A 54 16.29 4.86 -17.95
N PHE A 55 16.97 3.75 -17.62
CA PHE A 55 16.35 2.61 -16.96
C PHE A 55 15.95 2.92 -15.51
N PHE A 56 16.85 3.52 -14.70
CA PHE A 56 16.62 3.74 -13.27
C PHE A 56 16.11 5.13 -12.88
N LEU A 57 16.31 6.14 -13.73
CA LEU A 57 15.90 7.52 -13.47
C LEU A 57 15.04 8.16 -14.58
N SER A 58 14.62 7.38 -15.57
CA SER A 58 13.78 7.88 -16.68
C SER A 58 14.34 9.13 -17.37
N GLY A 59 15.67 9.19 -17.49
CA GLY A 59 16.38 10.35 -18.08
C GLY A 59 16.21 11.65 -17.30
N ARG A 60 15.81 11.60 -16.02
CA ARG A 60 15.58 12.77 -15.13
C ARG A 60 14.61 13.81 -15.73
N ASN A 61 13.55 13.35 -16.38
CA ASN A 61 12.60 14.24 -17.07
C ASN A 61 11.13 13.95 -16.66
N MET A 62 10.92 13.49 -15.43
CA MET A 62 9.58 13.16 -14.94
C MET A 62 8.88 14.37 -14.32
N PRO A 63 7.59 14.61 -14.64
CA PRO A 63 6.81 15.66 -14.04
C PRO A 63 6.37 15.32 -12.61
N TRP A 64 6.20 16.33 -11.77
CA TRP A 64 5.89 16.21 -10.35
C TRP A 64 4.65 15.37 -10.02
N TRP A 65 3.59 15.51 -10.80
CA TRP A 65 2.33 14.80 -10.54
C TRP A 65 2.44 13.28 -10.79
N LEU A 66 3.19 12.87 -11.82
CA LEU A 66 3.47 11.44 -12.05
C LEU A 66 4.35 10.87 -10.93
N LEU A 67 5.39 11.60 -10.53
CA LEU A 67 6.29 11.16 -9.47
C LEU A 67 5.59 11.07 -8.12
N GLY A 68 4.78 12.07 -7.76
CA GLY A 68 4.03 12.07 -6.51
C GLY A 68 3.04 10.92 -6.44
N ILE A 69 2.32 10.66 -7.52
CA ILE A 69 1.41 9.51 -7.61
C ILE A 69 2.19 8.18 -7.57
N SER A 70 3.33 8.07 -8.23
CA SER A 70 4.16 6.86 -8.17
C SER A 70 4.70 6.61 -6.75
N MET A 71 5.11 7.66 -6.02
CA MET A 71 5.50 7.53 -4.61
C MET A 71 4.37 6.97 -3.75
N VAL A 72 3.16 7.52 -3.87
CA VAL A 72 2.01 7.05 -3.09
C VAL A 72 1.54 5.68 -3.53
N ALA A 73 1.58 5.36 -4.82
CA ALA A 73 1.24 4.05 -5.35
C ALA A 73 2.16 2.94 -4.79
N THR A 74 3.46 3.23 -4.70
CA THR A 74 4.44 2.27 -4.14
C THR A 74 4.24 2.05 -2.63
N THR A 75 3.82 3.08 -1.90
CA THR A 75 3.47 2.98 -0.47
C THR A 75 2.07 2.45 -0.21
N PHE A 76 1.27 2.30 -1.24
CA PHE A 76 -0.02 1.64 -1.23
C PHE A 76 0.17 0.21 -1.75
N SER A 77 0.46 -0.72 -0.87
CA SER A 77 0.48 -2.13 -1.21
C SER A 77 -0.78 -2.84 -0.70
N ALA A 78 -0.92 -4.10 -1.06
CA ALA A 78 -2.11 -4.89 -0.71
C ALA A 78 -2.28 -5.09 0.80
N ASP A 79 -1.20 -4.99 1.58
CA ASP A 79 -1.21 -5.08 3.05
C ASP A 79 -1.76 -3.83 3.74
N THR A 80 -1.68 -2.66 3.10
CA THR A 80 -2.03 -1.39 3.75
C THR A 80 -3.49 -1.29 4.20
N PRO A 81 -4.51 -1.66 3.39
CA PRO A 81 -5.89 -1.70 3.87
C PRO A 81 -6.11 -2.66 5.03
N ASN A 82 -5.44 -3.81 5.00
CA ASN A 82 -5.50 -4.80 6.06
C ASN A 82 -4.91 -4.25 7.35
N LEU A 83 -3.72 -3.62 7.28
CA LEU A 83 -3.05 -2.97 8.41
C LEU A 83 -3.93 -1.87 9.03
N VAL A 84 -4.50 -0.98 8.21
CA VAL A 84 -5.40 0.08 8.72
C VAL A 84 -6.63 -0.52 9.37
N THR A 85 -7.16 -1.61 8.83
CA THR A 85 -8.32 -2.31 9.40
C THR A 85 -7.98 -2.94 10.76
N ASP A 86 -6.83 -3.59 10.89
CA ASP A 86 -6.36 -4.12 12.18
C ASP A 86 -6.23 -3.01 13.23
N ILE A 87 -5.54 -1.93 12.88
CA ILE A 87 -5.34 -0.78 13.76
C ILE A 87 -6.68 -0.18 14.23
N VAL A 88 -7.62 0.06 13.31
CA VAL A 88 -8.91 0.69 13.65
C VAL A 88 -9.79 -0.25 14.48
N ARG A 89 -9.81 -1.53 14.17
CA ARG A 89 -10.58 -2.52 14.93
C ARG A 89 -10.06 -2.66 16.35
N THR A 90 -8.75 -2.64 16.55
CA THR A 90 -8.10 -2.75 17.88
C THR A 90 -8.12 -1.43 18.65
N ASN A 91 -7.58 -0.36 18.08
CA ASN A 91 -7.27 0.89 18.76
C ASN A 91 -8.12 2.10 18.33
N GLY A 92 -9.12 1.89 17.44
CA GLY A 92 -9.90 2.99 16.88
C GLY A 92 -9.13 3.81 15.85
N VAL A 93 -9.73 4.91 15.41
CA VAL A 93 -9.13 5.83 14.41
C VAL A 93 -7.82 6.43 14.93
N SER A 94 -7.76 6.75 16.21
CA SER A 94 -6.55 7.28 16.87
C SER A 94 -5.35 6.34 16.79
N GLY A 95 -5.56 5.02 16.66
CA GLY A 95 -4.49 4.05 16.49
C GLY A 95 -3.57 4.32 15.31
N ASN A 96 -4.07 5.04 14.30
CA ASN A 96 -3.27 5.37 13.11
C ASN A 96 -2.11 6.34 13.39
N TRP A 97 -2.00 6.95 14.56
CA TRP A 97 -0.86 7.78 14.91
C TRP A 97 0.47 7.02 14.91
N VAL A 98 0.47 5.71 15.05
CA VAL A 98 1.68 4.88 14.91
C VAL A 98 2.38 5.07 13.55
N TRP A 99 1.65 5.45 12.51
CA TRP A 99 2.20 5.77 11.19
C TRP A 99 1.92 7.20 10.73
N TRP A 100 0.87 7.88 11.18
CA TRP A 100 0.61 9.29 10.87
C TRP A 100 1.71 10.22 11.37
N ALA A 101 2.41 9.87 12.46
CA ALA A 101 3.54 10.63 12.97
C ALA A 101 4.65 10.84 11.94
N PHE A 102 4.81 9.93 10.98
CA PHE A 102 5.78 10.06 9.89
C PHE A 102 5.45 11.17 8.88
N LEU A 103 4.28 11.80 8.96
CA LEU A 103 4.00 13.04 8.25
C LEU A 103 5.04 14.12 8.55
N LEU A 104 5.57 14.18 9.78
CA LEU A 104 6.63 15.12 10.16
C LEU A 104 7.90 14.88 9.36
N THR A 105 8.33 13.63 9.21
CA THR A 105 9.45 13.26 8.33
C THR A 105 9.15 13.57 6.87
N GLY A 106 7.93 13.29 6.43
CA GLY A 106 7.47 13.61 5.07
C GLY A 106 7.54 15.11 4.78
N MET A 107 7.06 15.96 5.68
CA MET A 107 7.12 17.42 5.52
C MET A 107 8.55 17.95 5.60
N LEU A 108 9.41 17.37 6.44
CA LEU A 108 10.84 17.69 6.45
C LEU A 108 11.49 17.36 5.09
N THR A 109 11.10 16.24 4.49
CA THR A 109 11.57 15.87 3.13
C THR A 109 11.11 16.89 2.10
N VAL A 110 9.86 17.34 2.13
CA VAL A 110 9.33 18.37 1.22
C VAL A 110 10.11 19.68 1.35
N LEU A 111 10.28 20.16 2.58
CA LEU A 111 10.83 21.51 2.84
C LEU A 111 12.34 21.57 2.62
N VAL A 112 13.06 20.50 2.93
CA VAL A 112 14.53 20.50 2.96
C VAL A 112 15.14 19.55 1.93
N TYR A 113 14.84 18.25 2.03
CA TYR A 113 15.62 17.22 1.34
C TYR A 113 15.26 17.01 -0.13
N ALA A 114 14.03 17.27 -0.56
CA ALA A 114 13.63 17.04 -1.95
C ALA A 114 14.48 17.81 -2.98
N LYS A 115 14.78 19.07 -2.68
CA LYS A 115 15.67 19.89 -3.51
C LYS A 115 17.11 19.37 -3.50
N LEU A 116 17.60 18.97 -2.32
CA LEU A 116 18.96 18.49 -2.12
C LEU A 116 19.19 17.18 -2.87
N TRP A 117 18.25 16.24 -2.79
CA TRP A 117 18.33 15.00 -3.57
C TRP A 117 18.40 15.28 -5.07
N ARG A 118 17.52 16.11 -5.61
CA ARG A 118 17.54 16.41 -7.04
C ARG A 118 18.83 17.12 -7.47
N ARG A 119 19.38 17.98 -6.61
CA ARG A 119 20.63 18.72 -6.83
C ARG A 119 21.87 17.83 -6.76
N SER A 120 21.85 16.76 -5.98
CA SER A 120 23.02 15.87 -5.80
C SER A 120 23.44 15.16 -7.08
N GLU A 121 22.50 14.96 -8.03
CA GLU A 121 22.69 14.28 -9.31
C GLU A 121 23.25 12.85 -9.23
N VAL A 122 23.24 12.22 -8.06
CA VAL A 122 23.61 10.81 -7.89
C VAL A 122 22.60 9.88 -8.58
N LEU A 123 23.02 8.68 -8.94
CA LEU A 123 22.12 7.66 -9.52
C LEU A 123 21.25 7.01 -8.45
N THR A 124 21.84 6.72 -7.29
CA THR A 124 21.18 6.15 -6.12
C THR A 124 21.52 6.95 -4.86
N ASP A 125 20.67 6.87 -3.84
CA ASP A 125 20.94 7.46 -2.52
C ASP A 125 22.22 6.89 -1.87
N LEU A 126 22.62 5.67 -2.22
CA LEU A 126 23.86 5.07 -1.71
C LEU A 126 25.13 5.74 -2.25
N GLU A 127 25.12 6.29 -3.46
CA GLU A 127 26.26 7.03 -4.00
C GLU A 127 26.58 8.29 -3.19
N PHE A 128 25.58 8.81 -2.47
CA PHE A 128 25.78 9.98 -1.60
C PHE A 128 26.84 9.72 -0.52
N TYR A 129 27.00 8.47 -0.05
CA TYR A 129 28.03 8.15 0.95
C TYR A 129 29.44 8.37 0.40
N GLU A 130 29.71 7.98 -0.85
CA GLU A 130 31.01 8.23 -1.47
C GLU A 130 31.21 9.70 -1.83
N LEU A 131 30.15 10.39 -2.25
CA LEU A 131 30.18 11.82 -2.50
C LEU A 131 30.53 12.60 -1.22
N ARG A 132 29.99 12.16 -0.06
CA ARG A 132 30.12 12.90 1.20
C ARG A 132 31.38 12.53 2.00
N TYR A 133 31.78 11.27 2.02
CA TYR A 133 32.80 10.79 2.93
C TYR A 133 34.11 10.37 2.27
N GLY A 134 34.08 9.86 1.07
CA GLY A 134 35.28 9.40 0.33
C GLY A 134 36.03 8.22 0.96
N GLY A 135 36.97 7.66 0.21
CA GLY A 135 37.87 6.60 0.69
C GLY A 135 37.24 5.21 0.84
N LYS A 136 38.06 4.24 1.32
CA LYS A 136 37.65 2.82 1.43
C LYS A 136 36.49 2.61 2.39
N GLY A 137 36.37 3.44 3.45
CA GLY A 137 35.28 3.35 4.41
C GLY A 137 33.91 3.70 3.79
N ALA A 138 33.87 4.72 2.94
CA ALA A 138 32.66 5.12 2.22
C ALA A 138 32.24 4.06 1.20
N ALA A 139 33.18 3.48 0.45
CA ALA A 139 32.93 2.38 -0.47
C ALA A 139 32.40 1.13 0.27
N PHE A 140 33.02 0.77 1.41
CA PHE A 140 32.51 -0.31 2.25
C PHE A 140 31.07 -0.05 2.73
N LEU A 141 30.81 1.17 3.24
CA LEU A 141 29.46 1.54 3.71
C LEU A 141 28.42 1.47 2.59
N ARG A 142 28.76 1.95 1.40
CA ARG A 142 27.92 1.85 0.21
C ARG A 142 27.59 0.40 -0.11
N GLY A 143 28.60 -0.47 -0.20
CA GLY A 143 28.40 -1.89 -0.49
C GLY A 143 27.62 -2.62 0.59
N PHE A 144 27.94 -2.37 1.87
CA PHE A 144 27.19 -2.93 2.98
C PHE A 144 25.69 -2.54 2.91
N ARG A 145 25.39 -1.25 2.73
CA ARG A 145 24.01 -0.79 2.61
C ARG A 145 23.31 -1.29 1.34
N ALA A 146 24.02 -1.48 0.25
CA ALA A 146 23.44 -2.09 -0.95
C ALA A 146 22.90 -3.50 -0.69
N VAL A 147 23.66 -4.32 0.03
CA VAL A 147 23.20 -5.67 0.43
C VAL A 147 22.14 -5.58 1.54
N TYR A 148 22.37 -4.78 2.56
CA TYR A 148 21.47 -4.64 3.72
C TYR A 148 20.08 -4.11 3.32
N LEU A 149 20.01 -3.04 2.53
CA LEU A 149 18.74 -2.46 2.09
C LEU A 149 18.20 -3.11 0.81
N GLY A 150 19.07 -3.28 -0.21
CA GLY A 150 18.63 -3.72 -1.53
C GLY A 150 18.31 -5.21 -1.62
N VAL A 151 18.86 -6.03 -0.71
CA VAL A 151 18.59 -7.48 -0.66
C VAL A 151 17.81 -7.82 0.60
N PHE A 152 18.44 -7.71 1.79
CA PHE A 152 17.86 -8.26 3.01
C PHE A 152 16.52 -7.62 3.38
N PHE A 153 16.49 -6.31 3.61
CA PHE A 153 15.23 -5.64 3.97
C PHE A 153 14.24 -5.57 2.82
N ASN A 154 14.72 -5.46 1.59
CA ASN A 154 13.86 -5.45 0.41
C ASN A 154 13.08 -6.77 0.26
N ILE A 155 13.75 -7.91 0.50
CA ILE A 155 13.09 -9.23 0.52
C ILE A 155 12.07 -9.31 1.66
N MET A 156 12.41 -8.82 2.87
CA MET A 156 11.47 -8.83 3.99
C MET A 156 10.20 -8.03 3.72
N ILE A 157 10.33 -6.83 3.13
CA ILE A 157 9.19 -6.01 2.75
C ILE A 157 8.34 -6.72 1.69
N MET A 158 8.97 -7.28 0.65
CA MET A 158 8.24 -8.04 -0.36
C MET A 158 7.54 -9.27 0.23
N ALA A 159 8.14 -9.94 1.21
CA ALA A 159 7.52 -11.07 1.92
C ALA A 159 6.25 -10.65 2.67
N THR A 160 6.26 -9.48 3.35
CA THR A 160 5.06 -8.94 4.02
C THR A 160 3.94 -8.68 3.03
N VAL A 161 4.27 -8.10 1.87
CA VAL A 161 3.31 -7.84 0.79
C VAL A 161 2.76 -9.14 0.20
N CYS A 162 3.61 -10.18 0.07
CA CYS A 162 3.20 -11.52 -0.35
C CYS A 162 2.25 -12.18 0.65
N LEU A 163 2.48 -12.02 1.96
CA LEU A 163 1.57 -12.53 2.99
C LEU A 163 0.18 -11.90 2.88
N ALA A 164 0.11 -10.59 2.63
CA ALA A 164 -1.18 -9.94 2.37
C ALA A 164 -1.86 -10.46 1.10
N ALA A 165 -1.10 -10.71 0.04
CA ALA A 165 -1.64 -11.32 -1.18
C ALA A 165 -2.22 -12.73 -0.93
N ILE A 166 -1.56 -13.54 -0.09
CA ILE A 166 -2.06 -14.86 0.33
C ILE A 166 -3.41 -14.71 1.04
N LYS A 167 -3.51 -13.80 2.02
CA LYS A 167 -4.77 -13.55 2.74
C LYS A 167 -5.90 -13.11 1.81
N ILE A 168 -5.60 -12.20 0.90
CA ILE A 168 -6.56 -11.71 -0.11
C ILE A 168 -6.95 -12.83 -1.08
N GLY A 169 -5.98 -13.58 -1.58
CA GLY A 169 -6.19 -14.71 -2.49
C GLY A 169 -7.04 -15.81 -1.86
N GLY A 170 -6.76 -16.17 -0.60
CA GLY A 170 -7.55 -17.14 0.15
C GLY A 170 -9.00 -16.70 0.36
N VAL A 171 -9.21 -15.48 0.91
CA VAL A 171 -10.56 -14.97 1.23
C VAL A 171 -11.37 -14.67 -0.03
N MET A 172 -10.75 -14.01 -1.02
CA MET A 172 -11.48 -13.51 -2.19
C MET A 172 -11.56 -14.52 -3.33
N LEU A 173 -10.54 -15.35 -3.53
CA LEU A 173 -10.45 -16.25 -4.69
C LEU A 173 -10.47 -17.74 -4.31
N GLY A 174 -10.33 -18.08 -3.02
CA GLY A 174 -10.21 -19.46 -2.56
C GLY A 174 -8.95 -20.16 -3.05
N LEU A 175 -7.89 -19.40 -3.31
CA LEU A 175 -6.62 -19.93 -3.77
C LEU A 175 -5.76 -20.41 -2.59
N GLU A 176 -5.05 -21.50 -2.81
CA GLU A 176 -4.02 -21.93 -1.87
C GLU A 176 -2.84 -20.93 -1.84
N PRO A 177 -2.09 -20.85 -0.72
CA PRO A 177 -0.96 -19.92 -0.58
C PRO A 177 0.05 -20.00 -1.71
N GLU A 178 0.43 -21.21 -2.13
CA GLU A 178 1.40 -21.45 -3.18
C GLU A 178 0.88 -20.98 -4.55
N GLU A 179 -0.37 -21.24 -4.86
CA GLU A 179 -1.01 -20.81 -6.11
C GLU A 179 -1.04 -19.28 -6.19
N THR A 180 -1.43 -18.62 -5.12
CA THR A 180 -1.46 -17.16 -5.04
C THR A 180 -0.08 -16.57 -5.28
N LEU A 181 0.97 -17.10 -4.64
CA LEU A 181 2.34 -16.62 -4.79
C LEU A 181 2.87 -16.84 -6.20
N ILE A 182 2.67 -18.03 -6.78
CA ILE A 182 3.15 -18.35 -8.13
C ILE A 182 2.51 -17.39 -9.15
N ILE A 183 1.20 -17.19 -9.08
CA ILE A 183 0.48 -16.31 -10.00
C ILE A 183 0.92 -14.86 -9.82
N ALA A 184 0.81 -14.32 -8.61
CA ALA A 184 1.04 -12.92 -8.33
C ALA A 184 2.51 -12.51 -8.58
N CYS A 185 3.48 -13.32 -8.11
CA CYS A 185 4.90 -13.02 -8.29
C CYS A 185 5.34 -13.18 -9.75
N SER A 186 4.86 -14.21 -10.46
CA SER A 186 5.20 -14.39 -11.87
C SER A 186 4.77 -13.20 -12.72
N VAL A 187 3.55 -12.72 -12.52
CA VAL A 187 3.02 -11.54 -13.21
C VAL A 187 3.82 -10.28 -12.85
N ALA A 188 4.13 -10.08 -11.57
CA ALA A 188 4.89 -8.92 -11.12
C ALA A 188 6.32 -8.90 -11.69
N VAL A 189 7.02 -10.05 -11.69
CA VAL A 189 8.38 -10.17 -12.24
C VAL A 189 8.39 -9.94 -13.74
N MET A 190 7.51 -10.60 -14.50
CA MET A 190 7.42 -10.38 -15.95
C MET A 190 7.20 -8.93 -16.30
N TYR A 191 6.28 -8.27 -15.63
CA TYR A 191 5.95 -6.87 -15.86
C TYR A 191 7.11 -5.93 -15.52
N SER A 192 7.75 -6.08 -14.36
CA SER A 192 8.81 -5.19 -13.88
C SER A 192 10.10 -5.29 -14.69
N SER A 193 10.40 -6.49 -15.23
CA SER A 193 11.63 -6.75 -16.00
C SER A 193 11.67 -6.02 -17.35
N ILE A 194 10.52 -5.63 -17.91
CA ILE A 194 10.43 -5.12 -19.28
C ILE A 194 10.68 -3.59 -19.35
N GLY A 195 10.29 -2.83 -18.34
CA GLY A 195 9.98 -1.43 -18.57
C GLY A 195 10.84 -0.36 -17.90
N GLY A 196 11.73 -0.69 -16.97
CA GLY A 196 12.48 0.29 -16.18
C GLY A 196 11.57 1.28 -15.41
N LEU A 197 12.15 2.29 -14.77
CA LEU A 197 11.43 3.21 -13.90
C LEU A 197 10.30 3.98 -14.61
N LYS A 198 10.47 4.33 -15.89
CA LYS A 198 9.43 5.05 -16.64
C LYS A 198 8.15 4.24 -16.78
N SER A 199 8.28 2.94 -17.05
CA SER A 199 7.16 2.03 -17.12
C SER A 199 6.46 1.94 -15.76
N VAL A 200 7.25 1.75 -14.69
CA VAL A 200 6.73 1.70 -13.31
C VAL A 200 5.93 2.96 -12.98
N ILE A 201 6.49 4.16 -13.21
CA ILE A 201 5.80 5.43 -12.92
C ILE A 201 4.48 5.58 -13.71
N MET A 202 4.47 5.21 -14.99
CA MET A 202 3.28 5.34 -15.83
C MET A 202 2.18 4.35 -15.42
N THR A 203 2.55 3.13 -15.10
CA THR A 203 1.60 2.14 -14.62
C THR A 203 1.15 2.41 -13.20
N ASP A 204 2.01 2.92 -12.32
CA ASP A 204 1.65 3.38 -10.97
C ASP A 204 0.53 4.43 -11.01
N PHE A 205 0.60 5.37 -11.96
CA PHE A 205 -0.45 6.38 -12.13
C PHE A 205 -1.81 5.74 -12.46
N PHE A 206 -1.83 4.82 -13.40
CA PHE A 206 -3.05 4.08 -13.77
C PHE A 206 -3.56 3.23 -12.61
N GLN A 207 -2.67 2.46 -11.99
CA GLN A 207 -2.97 1.55 -10.89
C GLN A 207 -3.51 2.28 -9.66
N PHE A 208 -2.85 3.38 -9.26
CA PHE A 208 -3.30 4.17 -8.11
C PHE A 208 -4.64 4.85 -8.36
N THR A 209 -4.85 5.41 -9.56
CA THR A 209 -6.14 6.03 -9.90
C THR A 209 -7.27 5.01 -9.85
N LEU A 210 -7.07 3.82 -10.43
CA LEU A 210 -8.03 2.72 -10.38
C LEU A 210 -8.31 2.31 -8.94
N ALA A 211 -7.25 2.12 -8.14
CA ALA A 211 -7.34 1.69 -6.76
C ALA A 211 -8.12 2.69 -5.89
N MET A 212 -7.86 3.99 -6.04
CA MET A 212 -8.58 5.02 -5.27
C MET A 212 -10.07 5.06 -5.66
N VAL A 213 -10.40 5.02 -6.95
CA VAL A 213 -11.80 4.97 -7.39
C VAL A 213 -12.50 3.73 -6.84
N ALA A 214 -11.90 2.55 -6.98
CA ALA A 214 -12.47 1.30 -6.48
C ALA A 214 -12.67 1.32 -4.96
N THR A 215 -11.68 1.79 -4.22
CA THR A 215 -11.70 1.78 -2.74
C THR A 215 -12.73 2.78 -2.18
N PHE A 216 -12.82 4.00 -2.72
CA PHE A 216 -13.85 4.96 -2.32
C PHE A 216 -15.26 4.47 -2.66
N TRP A 217 -15.43 3.87 -3.84
CA TRP A 217 -16.72 3.30 -4.22
C TRP A 217 -17.09 2.10 -3.34
N ALA A 218 -16.15 1.22 -3.05
CA ALA A 218 -16.36 0.11 -2.13
C ALA A 218 -16.76 0.59 -0.73
N ALA A 219 -16.05 1.59 -0.17
CA ALA A 219 -16.39 2.17 1.11
C ALA A 219 -17.82 2.77 1.12
N ALA A 220 -18.20 3.48 0.05
CA ALA A 220 -19.55 4.03 -0.07
C ALA A 220 -20.63 2.94 -0.10
N VAL A 221 -20.38 1.82 -0.81
CA VAL A 221 -21.33 0.68 -0.84
C VAL A 221 -21.39 0.00 0.53
N ILE A 222 -20.24 -0.26 1.16
CA ILE A 222 -20.15 -0.94 2.46
C ILE A 222 -20.87 -0.15 3.56
N VAL A 223 -20.65 1.15 3.62
CA VAL A 223 -21.33 2.03 4.60
C VAL A 223 -22.85 2.00 4.41
N ASN A 224 -23.34 1.82 3.19
CA ASN A 224 -24.77 1.72 2.90
C ASN A 224 -25.32 0.27 2.90
N LEU A 225 -24.56 -0.71 3.35
CA LEU A 225 -25.12 -2.06 3.57
C LEU A 225 -26.29 -2.01 4.57
N PRO A 226 -27.32 -2.85 4.40
CA PRO A 226 -28.49 -2.87 5.29
C PRO A 226 -28.12 -3.05 6.78
N GLN A 227 -27.05 -3.77 7.07
CA GLN A 227 -26.54 -4.01 8.41
C GLN A 227 -25.87 -2.78 9.03
N VAL A 228 -25.23 -1.95 8.21
CA VAL A 228 -24.55 -0.72 8.62
C VAL A 228 -25.53 0.45 8.67
N GLY A 229 -26.42 0.54 7.70
CA GLY A 229 -27.52 1.50 7.68
C GLY A 229 -27.16 2.94 7.33
N GLY A 230 -26.03 3.15 6.64
CA GLY A 230 -25.55 4.48 6.22
C GLY A 230 -24.54 5.12 7.16
N LEU A 231 -23.96 6.23 6.71
CA LEU A 231 -22.91 6.92 7.45
C LEU A 231 -23.41 7.45 8.81
N ASP A 232 -24.62 8.02 8.86
CA ASP A 232 -25.18 8.57 10.10
C ASP A 232 -25.37 7.48 11.16
N ASN A 233 -25.83 6.29 10.75
CA ASN A 233 -25.95 5.17 11.67
C ASN A 233 -24.57 4.65 12.10
N LEU A 234 -23.61 4.54 11.20
CA LEU A 234 -22.26 4.10 11.49
C LEU A 234 -21.59 4.98 12.56
N ILE A 235 -21.59 6.29 12.38
CA ILE A 235 -20.91 7.23 13.32
C ILE A 235 -21.64 7.41 14.66
N ASN A 236 -22.91 7.03 14.75
CA ASN A 236 -23.70 7.09 15.98
C ASN A 236 -23.91 5.70 16.62
N HIS A 237 -23.35 4.63 16.03
CA HIS A 237 -23.47 3.30 16.58
C HIS A 237 -22.73 3.18 17.92
N PRO A 238 -23.34 2.61 18.98
CA PRO A 238 -22.76 2.56 20.33
C PRO A 238 -21.34 1.95 20.37
N ASP A 239 -21.08 0.92 19.58
CA ASP A 239 -19.77 0.26 19.53
C ASP A 239 -18.73 1.02 18.69
N ILE A 240 -19.18 1.94 17.86
CA ILE A 240 -18.31 2.74 16.97
C ILE A 240 -17.92 4.07 17.58
N VAL A 241 -18.86 4.74 18.29
CA VAL A 241 -18.58 6.05 18.90
C VAL A 241 -17.27 6.09 19.69
N PRO A 242 -16.92 5.10 20.54
CA PRO A 242 -15.65 5.09 21.27
C PRO A 242 -14.41 4.94 20.39
N LYS A 243 -14.59 4.52 19.12
CA LYS A 243 -13.51 4.29 18.15
C LYS A 243 -13.25 5.49 17.23
N LEU A 244 -14.09 6.55 17.28
CA LEU A 244 -14.02 7.68 16.35
C LEU A 244 -12.99 8.73 16.72
N ASP A 245 -12.55 8.76 17.97
CA ASP A 245 -11.61 9.76 18.45
C ASP A 245 -10.32 9.79 17.63
N LEU A 246 -9.92 10.99 17.20
CA LEU A 246 -8.68 11.20 16.46
C LEU A 246 -7.45 11.20 17.35
N ILE A 247 -7.61 11.48 18.64
CA ILE A 247 -6.54 11.46 19.64
C ILE A 247 -6.92 10.45 20.70
N PRO A 248 -6.00 9.55 21.09
CA PRO A 248 -6.28 8.59 22.16
C PRO A 248 -6.63 9.29 23.49
N ASP A 249 -7.49 8.65 24.28
CA ASP A 249 -7.87 9.15 25.59
C ASP A 249 -6.64 9.27 26.51
N ILE A 250 -6.42 10.49 27.04
CA ILE A 250 -5.31 10.80 27.96
C ILE A 250 -5.44 10.02 29.27
N SER A 251 -6.66 9.64 29.67
CA SER A 251 -6.86 8.82 30.87
C SER A 251 -6.28 7.42 30.75
N ASN A 252 -6.23 6.86 29.52
CA ASN A 252 -5.50 5.64 29.21
C ASN A 252 -4.04 5.96 28.88
N THR A 253 -3.26 6.20 29.93
CA THR A 253 -1.87 6.65 29.81
C THR A 253 -1.00 5.73 28.96
N GLU A 254 -1.19 4.41 29.02
CA GLU A 254 -0.41 3.44 28.25
C GLU A 254 -0.67 3.61 26.74
N VAL A 255 -1.91 3.62 26.33
CA VAL A 255 -2.31 3.80 24.92
C VAL A 255 -1.91 5.18 24.41
N PHE A 256 -2.14 6.23 25.21
CA PHE A 256 -1.75 7.60 24.85
C PHE A 256 -0.25 7.74 24.64
N LEU A 257 0.58 7.16 25.54
CA LEU A 257 2.03 7.21 25.42
C LEU A 257 2.52 6.42 24.18
N THR A 258 2.06 5.18 24.03
CA THR A 258 2.61 4.26 23.02
C THR A 258 2.15 4.55 21.61
N ILE A 259 0.90 4.97 21.42
CA ILE A 259 0.31 5.20 20.11
C ILE A 259 0.47 6.65 19.63
N PHE A 260 0.47 7.62 20.54
CA PHE A 260 0.45 9.04 20.18
C PHE A 260 1.73 9.78 20.57
N LEU A 261 2.04 9.82 21.87
CA LEU A 261 3.12 10.70 22.33
C LEU A 261 4.51 10.22 21.88
N LEU A 262 4.83 8.93 22.02
CA LEU A 262 6.13 8.38 21.59
C LEU A 262 6.32 8.45 20.07
N PRO A 263 5.32 8.12 19.22
CA PRO A 263 5.43 8.33 17.79
C PRO A 263 5.69 9.80 17.42
N LEU A 264 4.98 10.75 18.00
CA LEU A 264 5.16 12.18 17.71
C LEU A 264 6.44 12.78 18.30
N ALA A 265 6.87 12.34 19.48
CA ALA A 265 8.04 12.92 20.13
C ALA A 265 9.37 12.32 19.62
N LEU A 266 9.41 11.05 19.30
CA LEU A 266 10.64 10.31 19.02
C LEU A 266 10.61 9.53 17.70
N GLN A 267 9.54 8.75 17.47
CA GLN A 267 9.53 7.77 16.40
C GLN A 267 9.47 8.41 14.99
N TRP A 268 8.87 9.59 14.84
CA TRP A 268 8.77 10.28 13.57
C TRP A 268 10.14 10.55 12.92
N TRP A 269 11.21 10.63 13.72
CA TRP A 269 12.58 10.82 13.24
C TRP A 269 13.22 9.53 12.77
N SER A 270 12.74 8.39 13.24
CA SER A 270 13.24 7.09 12.81
C SER A 270 12.77 6.74 11.39
N VAL A 271 13.29 5.66 10.86
CA VAL A 271 12.75 5.04 9.66
C VAL A 271 11.54 4.20 10.04
N TRP A 272 10.45 4.25 9.28
CA TRP A 272 9.32 3.35 9.48
C TRP A 272 9.57 1.97 8.87
N TYR A 273 10.49 1.88 7.92
CA TYR A 273 11.18 0.65 7.52
C TYR A 273 12.55 1.01 6.94
N PRO A 274 13.54 0.09 6.95
CA PRO A 274 14.85 0.34 6.37
C PRO A 274 14.76 0.72 4.89
N GLY A 275 15.37 1.82 4.51
CA GLY A 275 15.26 2.42 3.17
C GLY A 275 14.24 3.55 3.06
N ALA A 276 13.48 3.84 4.12
CA ALA A 276 12.58 4.98 4.22
C ALA A 276 13.09 5.99 5.25
N GLU A 277 14.37 6.35 5.16
CA GLU A 277 15.03 7.28 6.07
C GLU A 277 14.38 8.66 6.05
N PRO A 278 14.50 9.42 7.16
CA PRO A 278 14.20 10.84 7.17
C PRO A 278 14.93 11.55 6.04
N GLY A 279 14.19 12.31 5.24
CA GLY A 279 14.75 12.91 4.03
C GLY A 279 14.50 12.09 2.75
N GLY A 280 13.85 10.92 2.85
CA GLY A 280 13.38 10.14 1.72
C GLY A 280 14.45 9.26 1.08
N GLY A 281 14.87 8.20 1.75
CA GLY A 281 15.71 7.16 1.15
C GLY A 281 14.97 6.25 0.17
N GLY A 282 15.67 5.28 -0.38
CA GLY A 282 15.11 4.22 -1.19
C GLY A 282 14.37 4.69 -2.44
N TYR A 283 13.20 4.10 -2.69
CA TYR A 283 12.38 4.43 -3.87
C TYR A 283 11.83 5.87 -3.85
N VAL A 284 11.67 6.51 -2.69
CA VAL A 284 11.26 7.92 -2.61
C VAL A 284 12.39 8.81 -3.12
N ALA A 285 13.65 8.58 -2.70
CA ALA A 285 14.83 9.26 -3.23
C ALA A 285 14.97 9.04 -4.74
N GLN A 286 14.76 7.81 -5.23
CA GLN A 286 14.81 7.49 -6.66
C GLN A 286 13.83 8.34 -7.48
N ARG A 287 12.60 8.57 -6.98
CA ARG A 287 11.63 9.44 -7.66
C ARG A 287 12.05 10.90 -7.61
N MET A 288 12.56 11.41 -6.50
CA MET A 288 13.09 12.79 -6.43
C MET A 288 14.25 13.01 -7.39
N LEU A 289 15.18 12.04 -7.48
CA LEU A 289 16.31 12.05 -8.43
C LEU A 289 15.86 12.02 -9.90
N SER A 290 14.69 11.43 -10.19
CA SER A 290 14.10 11.34 -11.54
C SER A 290 13.35 12.59 -11.96
N ALA A 291 13.14 13.54 -11.07
CA ALA A 291 12.39 14.76 -11.32
C ALA A 291 13.06 15.65 -12.38
N LYS A 292 12.24 16.34 -13.16
CA LYS A 292 12.71 17.28 -14.20
C LYS A 292 13.61 18.38 -13.63
N ASN A 293 13.27 18.90 -12.46
CA ASN A 293 14.07 19.89 -11.72
C ASN A 293 13.71 19.85 -10.23
N GLU A 294 14.38 20.70 -9.42
CA GLU A 294 14.19 20.78 -7.97
C GLU A 294 12.72 21.08 -7.57
N ASN A 295 12.04 21.98 -8.28
CA ASN A 295 10.64 22.32 -8.00
C ASN A 295 9.72 21.12 -8.25
N HIS A 296 9.98 20.35 -9.31
CA HIS A 296 9.25 19.11 -9.57
C HIS A 296 9.48 18.06 -8.48
N ALA A 297 10.68 17.98 -7.89
CA ALA A 297 10.93 17.09 -6.76
C ALA A 297 10.12 17.50 -5.51
N VAL A 298 10.09 18.80 -5.19
CA VAL A 298 9.32 19.35 -4.05
C VAL A 298 7.83 19.10 -4.22
N TRP A 299 7.25 19.46 -5.36
CA TRP A 299 5.82 19.28 -5.60
C TRP A 299 5.42 17.81 -5.65
N ALA A 300 6.30 16.92 -6.17
CA ALA A 300 6.07 15.49 -6.15
C ALA A 300 5.98 14.95 -4.71
N THR A 301 6.93 15.35 -3.87
CA THR A 301 6.96 14.90 -2.46
C THR A 301 5.80 15.50 -1.66
N LEU A 302 5.39 16.74 -1.95
CA LEU A 302 4.20 17.34 -1.32
C LEU A 302 2.93 16.61 -1.72
N LEU A 303 2.74 16.33 -3.02
CA LEU A 303 1.60 15.55 -3.51
C LEU A 303 1.57 14.15 -2.89
N PHE A 304 2.73 13.50 -2.80
CA PHE A 304 2.86 12.21 -2.12
C PHE A 304 2.33 12.28 -0.68
N ASN A 305 2.83 13.22 0.13
CA ASN A 305 2.40 13.36 1.53
C ASN A 305 0.91 13.67 1.64
N PHE A 306 0.38 14.56 0.80
CA PHE A 306 -1.04 14.89 0.80
C PHE A 306 -1.92 13.68 0.50
N MET A 307 -1.61 12.94 -0.56
CA MET A 307 -2.37 11.75 -0.93
C MET A 307 -2.23 10.63 0.11
N HIS A 308 -1.03 10.45 0.65
CA HIS A 308 -0.71 9.39 1.59
C HIS A 308 -1.39 9.56 2.95
N TYR A 309 -1.35 10.76 3.53
CA TYR A 309 -1.84 11.00 4.89
C TYR A 309 -3.24 11.59 4.95
N ALA A 310 -3.62 12.43 3.97
CA ALA A 310 -4.88 13.17 4.02
C ALA A 310 -6.02 12.52 3.22
N ILE A 311 -5.74 11.75 2.16
CA ILE A 311 -6.80 11.26 1.26
C ILE A 311 -7.04 9.77 1.39
N ARG A 312 -6.00 8.95 1.16
CA ARG A 312 -6.17 7.50 0.98
C ARG A 312 -6.63 6.71 2.22
N PRO A 313 -6.38 7.12 3.49
CA PRO A 313 -6.74 6.30 4.64
C PRO A 313 -8.25 6.18 4.88
N TRP A 314 -9.01 7.21 4.53
CA TRP A 314 -10.42 7.34 4.92
C TRP A 314 -11.32 6.22 4.45
N PRO A 315 -11.29 5.76 3.19
CA PRO A 315 -12.13 4.64 2.77
C PRO A 315 -11.82 3.36 3.56
N TRP A 316 -10.56 3.11 3.91
CA TRP A 316 -10.18 1.94 4.71
C TRP A 316 -10.65 2.05 6.15
N ILE A 317 -10.53 3.25 6.75
CA ILE A 317 -11.06 3.54 8.08
C ILE A 317 -12.58 3.31 8.13
N LEU A 318 -13.32 3.80 7.14
CA LEU A 318 -14.77 3.59 7.06
C LEU A 318 -15.13 2.10 6.93
N VAL A 319 -14.42 1.35 6.09
CA VAL A 319 -14.61 -0.10 5.98
C VAL A 319 -14.28 -0.82 7.28
N ALA A 320 -13.18 -0.43 7.94
CA ALA A 320 -12.79 -1.01 9.22
C ALA A 320 -13.84 -0.78 10.31
N LEU A 321 -14.38 0.45 10.42
CA LEU A 321 -15.46 0.76 11.35
C LEU A 321 -16.74 -0.03 11.02
N ALA A 322 -17.14 -0.08 9.75
CA ALA A 322 -18.30 -0.87 9.32
C ALA A 322 -18.11 -2.36 9.59
N SER A 323 -16.89 -2.88 9.50
CA SER A 323 -16.61 -4.28 9.79
C SER A 323 -16.82 -4.69 11.25
N LEU A 324 -16.74 -3.73 12.19
CA LEU A 324 -17.07 -3.99 13.59
C LEU A 324 -18.56 -4.25 13.82
N ILE A 325 -19.42 -3.76 12.92
CA ILE A 325 -20.88 -4.05 12.97
C ILE A 325 -21.17 -5.39 12.29
N VAL A 326 -20.49 -5.69 11.17
CA VAL A 326 -20.77 -6.89 10.36
C VAL A 326 -20.10 -8.14 10.93
N PHE A 327 -18.86 -8.01 11.40
CA PHE A 327 -18.04 -9.06 12.01
C PHE A 327 -17.46 -8.55 13.34
N PRO A 328 -18.25 -8.47 14.43
CA PRO A 328 -17.80 -7.91 15.70
C PRO A 328 -16.56 -8.59 16.28
N ASN A 329 -16.49 -9.91 16.20
CA ASN A 329 -15.44 -10.72 16.79
C ASN A 329 -14.63 -11.49 15.73
N LEU A 330 -13.48 -12.04 16.12
CA LEU A 330 -12.69 -12.93 15.25
C LEU A 330 -13.39 -14.25 14.96
N ASP A 331 -14.19 -14.76 15.91
CA ASP A 331 -14.99 -15.97 15.73
C ASP A 331 -16.02 -15.82 14.60
N ASP A 332 -16.57 -14.62 14.40
CA ASP A 332 -17.51 -14.33 13.30
C ASP A 332 -16.80 -14.44 11.94
N LEU A 333 -15.53 -14.01 11.86
CA LEU A 333 -14.70 -14.17 10.66
C LEU A 333 -14.35 -15.64 10.42
N GLN A 334 -14.00 -16.40 11.45
CA GLN A 334 -13.72 -17.84 11.33
C GLN A 334 -14.96 -18.62 10.86
N LEU A 335 -16.13 -18.27 11.38
CA LEU A 335 -17.40 -18.91 10.98
C LEU A 335 -17.78 -18.56 9.53
N ALA A 336 -17.49 -17.33 9.09
CA ALA A 336 -17.77 -16.90 7.72
C ALA A 336 -16.79 -17.52 6.69
N PHE A 337 -15.58 -17.85 7.12
CA PHE A 337 -14.52 -18.41 6.26
C PHE A 337 -13.90 -19.66 6.90
N PRO A 338 -14.65 -20.78 6.98
CA PRO A 338 -14.22 -21.99 7.69
C PRO A 338 -13.01 -22.70 7.06
N ASP A 339 -12.76 -22.47 5.78
CA ASP A 339 -11.64 -23.07 5.03
C ASP A 339 -10.30 -22.34 5.28
N ILE A 340 -10.32 -21.18 5.93
CA ILE A 340 -9.10 -20.45 6.27
C ILE A 340 -8.54 -21.00 7.60
N ASP A 341 -7.22 -21.29 7.59
CA ASP A 341 -6.50 -21.73 8.78
C ASP A 341 -6.66 -20.71 9.92
N SER A 342 -7.03 -21.20 11.10
CA SER A 342 -7.27 -20.36 12.29
C SER A 342 -6.04 -19.52 12.70
N SER A 343 -4.82 -19.97 12.37
CA SER A 343 -3.58 -19.23 12.65
C SER A 343 -3.44 -17.96 11.80
N VAL A 344 -4.17 -17.84 10.69
CA VAL A 344 -4.15 -16.70 9.77
C VAL A 344 -5.26 -15.70 10.10
N ILE A 345 -6.27 -16.11 10.91
CA ILE A 345 -7.39 -15.24 11.29
C ILE A 345 -6.90 -14.12 12.23
N GLY A 346 -7.06 -12.90 11.79
CA GLY A 346 -6.74 -11.68 12.54
C GLY A 346 -7.72 -10.56 12.19
N HIS A 347 -7.64 -9.44 12.91
CA HIS A 347 -8.47 -8.27 12.62
C HIS A 347 -8.24 -7.69 11.23
N ASP A 348 -7.07 -7.87 10.67
CA ASP A 348 -6.69 -7.49 9.32
C ASP A 348 -7.47 -8.24 8.23
N LEU A 349 -7.94 -9.47 8.52
CA LEU A 349 -8.76 -10.26 7.61
C LEU A 349 -10.15 -9.65 7.38
N ALA A 350 -10.63 -8.79 8.28
CA ALA A 350 -11.93 -8.16 8.14
C ALA A 350 -12.03 -7.28 6.88
N TYR A 351 -10.91 -6.72 6.38
CA TYR A 351 -10.95 -5.95 5.13
C TYR A 351 -11.33 -6.80 3.92
N PRO A 352 -10.59 -7.86 3.54
CA PRO A 352 -10.99 -8.73 2.44
C PRO A 352 -12.35 -9.40 2.68
N ALA A 353 -12.71 -9.73 3.93
CA ALA A 353 -14.01 -10.27 4.27
C ALA A 353 -15.16 -9.30 3.91
N MET A 354 -15.04 -8.02 4.25
CA MET A 354 -16.01 -6.99 3.86
C MET A 354 -16.12 -6.83 2.35
N MET A 355 -15.03 -7.05 1.61
CA MET A 355 -15.02 -6.92 0.15
C MET A 355 -15.87 -8.02 -0.53
N THR A 356 -16.00 -9.20 0.06
CA THR A 356 -16.88 -10.26 -0.50
C THR A 356 -18.36 -9.89 -0.51
N LEU A 357 -18.77 -8.86 0.25
CA LEU A 357 -20.14 -8.34 0.30
C LEU A 357 -20.46 -7.37 -0.83
N LEU A 358 -19.46 -6.98 -1.64
CA LEU A 358 -19.64 -6.03 -2.73
C LEU A 358 -20.43 -6.65 -3.91
N PRO A 359 -21.18 -5.83 -4.64
CA PRO A 359 -21.85 -6.27 -5.86
C PRO A 359 -20.83 -6.65 -6.93
N SER A 360 -21.20 -7.62 -7.77
CA SER A 360 -20.43 -8.01 -8.95
C SER A 360 -20.14 -6.78 -9.83
N GLY A 361 -18.97 -6.74 -10.45
CA GLY A 361 -18.41 -5.59 -11.16
C GLY A 361 -17.55 -4.72 -10.25
N LEU A 362 -18.06 -4.25 -9.11
CA LEU A 362 -17.28 -3.53 -8.11
C LEU A 362 -16.29 -4.47 -7.40
N LEU A 363 -16.71 -5.70 -7.13
CA LEU A 363 -15.83 -6.75 -6.58
C LEU A 363 -14.64 -7.01 -7.51
N GLY A 364 -14.89 -7.20 -8.83
CA GLY A 364 -13.83 -7.38 -9.82
C GLY A 364 -12.91 -6.16 -9.94
N LEU A 365 -13.48 -4.94 -9.87
CA LEU A 365 -12.70 -3.70 -9.89
C LEU A 365 -11.81 -3.59 -8.66
N LEU A 366 -12.31 -3.96 -7.49
CA LEU A 366 -11.53 -3.94 -6.26
C LEU A 366 -10.43 -5.01 -6.27
N LEU A 367 -10.74 -6.22 -6.74
CA LEU A 367 -9.71 -7.26 -6.90
C LEU A 367 -8.61 -6.80 -7.84
N ALA A 368 -8.95 -6.16 -8.97
CA ALA A 368 -7.98 -5.54 -9.85
C ALA A 368 -7.17 -4.45 -9.15
N SER A 369 -7.78 -3.67 -8.26
CA SER A 369 -7.09 -2.63 -7.48
C SER A 369 -6.11 -3.20 -6.45
N LEU A 370 -6.44 -4.30 -5.79
CA LEU A 370 -5.55 -4.98 -4.85
C LEU A 370 -4.38 -5.66 -5.59
N ALA A 371 -4.65 -6.28 -6.74
CA ALA A 371 -3.60 -6.78 -7.63
C ALA A 371 -2.70 -5.64 -8.12
N ALA A 372 -3.27 -4.49 -8.48
CA ALA A 372 -2.54 -3.29 -8.84
C ALA A 372 -1.61 -2.80 -7.73
N ALA A 373 -2.11 -2.73 -6.50
CA ALA A 373 -1.35 -2.31 -5.32
C ALA A 373 -0.18 -3.27 -5.04
N PHE A 374 -0.42 -4.58 -5.11
CA PHE A 374 0.62 -5.61 -5.02
C PHE A 374 1.71 -5.41 -6.08
N MET A 375 1.30 -5.33 -7.36
CA MET A 375 2.22 -5.22 -8.49
C MET A 375 3.04 -3.93 -8.47
N SER A 376 2.44 -2.79 -8.13
CA SER A 376 3.14 -1.50 -8.02
C SER A 376 4.26 -1.58 -6.99
N THR A 377 3.98 -2.14 -5.82
CA THR A 377 4.97 -2.28 -4.75
C THR A 377 6.09 -3.24 -5.16
N ILE A 378 5.78 -4.46 -5.59
CA ILE A 378 6.79 -5.44 -6.00
C ILE A 378 7.65 -4.90 -7.16
N ALA A 379 7.04 -4.31 -8.20
CA ALA A 379 7.76 -3.74 -9.33
C ALA A 379 8.73 -2.61 -8.92
N SER A 380 8.28 -1.74 -8.01
CA SER A 380 9.12 -0.66 -7.47
C SER A 380 10.29 -1.20 -6.64
N HIS A 381 10.05 -2.17 -5.78
CA HIS A 381 11.08 -2.79 -4.95
C HIS A 381 12.10 -3.58 -5.78
N LEU A 382 11.67 -4.28 -6.82
CA LEU A 382 12.56 -4.94 -7.78
C LEU A 382 13.42 -3.94 -8.56
N ASN A 383 12.82 -2.86 -9.08
CA ASN A 383 13.55 -1.82 -9.81
C ASN A 383 14.54 -1.07 -8.92
N TRP A 384 14.11 -0.68 -7.72
CA TRP A 384 14.96 -0.01 -6.74
C TRP A 384 16.10 -0.92 -6.25
N GLY A 385 15.82 -2.15 -5.82
CA GLY A 385 16.85 -3.10 -5.37
C GLY A 385 17.87 -3.42 -6.45
N SER A 386 17.44 -3.60 -7.71
CA SER A 386 18.35 -3.81 -8.84
C SER A 386 19.21 -2.58 -9.15
N SER A 387 18.72 -1.35 -8.91
CA SER A 387 19.51 -0.14 -9.07
C SER A 387 20.73 -0.12 -8.15
N TYR A 388 20.60 -0.65 -6.94
CA TYR A 388 21.71 -0.77 -6.00
C TYR A 388 22.76 -1.79 -6.46
N ALA A 389 22.32 -2.93 -7.00
CA ALA A 389 23.23 -3.95 -7.51
C ALA A 389 24.01 -3.48 -8.75
N VAL A 390 23.38 -2.70 -9.63
CA VAL A 390 24.01 -2.21 -10.87
C VAL A 390 24.92 -1.01 -10.62
N SER A 391 24.60 -0.19 -9.61
CA SER A 391 25.39 1.03 -9.31
C SER A 391 26.61 0.75 -8.42
N TYR A 392 26.76 -0.45 -7.88
CA TYR A 392 27.89 -0.90 -7.09
C TYR A 392 28.94 -1.56 -7.96
#